data_08862ec3397e2cd1d4f39383916f4239
#
_entry.id   08862ec3397e2cd1d4f39383916f4239
#
_cell.length_a   1.000
_cell.length_b   1.000
_cell.length_c   1.000
_cell.angle_alpha   90.00
_cell.angle_beta   90.00
_cell.angle_gamma   90.00
#
_symmetry.space_group_name_H-M   'P 1'
#
loop_
_entity.id
_entity.type
_entity.pdbx_description
1 polymer ?
#
loop_
_entity_poly.entity_id
_entity_poly.type
_entity_poly.pdbx_seq_one_letter_code
_entity_poly.pdbx_strand_id
1 'polypeptide(L)'
;MSYAFFMPNISLMGPGCVKKIAEEITSRGLKKALIVCGKRSSKSEEFKGVTDLLEENNIDYVVYPGSIPNPTVKSVMDGVEILKENDCDFVISYGGGSPHDCAKGIALVATNGGNIKDYEGINKSSKPQLPLISINTTAGTASEMTVFSIITDEERHVKMAIVDKNVTPILAVNDPELMVSMPKSLTAATGMDALTHAVEAYVSTAATPVTDACAQKAIELINDHLRDVVEDGNNMEARDMMAYAEYLAGMAFNSASLGYVHAIAHQLGGFYNLPHGVCNAILLPEVQVFNSTVCSAKLKDVAKFMGVETKNMSDEEGAKACIEVIRKLSSDIDIPAGLKELGVKVEDFDILAENALKDACGLTNPIKATHQDVKDILTRAMGNATELA
;
A
#
# COMPACT_ATOMS: atom_id res chain seq x y z
N MET A 1 -25.42 9.30 4.84
CA MET A 1 -24.63 8.51 3.88
C MET A 1 -24.45 7.12 4.44
N SER A 2 -24.40 6.08 3.60
CA SER A 2 -24.06 4.72 4.02
C SER A 2 -22.64 4.42 3.55
N TYR A 3 -21.87 3.69 4.36
CA TYR A 3 -20.50 3.29 4.07
C TYR A 3 -20.42 1.77 4.01
N ALA A 4 -19.56 1.24 3.14
CA ALA A 4 -19.27 -0.18 3.03
C ALA A 4 -17.83 -0.45 3.48
N PHE A 5 -17.63 -1.53 4.22
CA PHE A 5 -16.31 -2.01 4.63
C PHE A 5 -16.05 -3.35 3.94
N PHE A 6 -14.93 -3.42 3.25
CA PHE A 6 -14.49 -4.62 2.55
C PHE A 6 -13.23 -5.15 3.22
N MET A 7 -13.21 -6.44 3.52
CA MET A 7 -12.10 -7.13 4.15
C MET A 7 -12.05 -8.57 3.65
N PRO A 8 -10.89 -9.23 3.69
CA PRO A 8 -10.83 -10.68 3.51
C PRO A 8 -11.75 -11.42 4.49
N ASN A 9 -12.26 -12.58 4.08
CA ASN A 9 -13.08 -13.39 4.97
C ASN A 9 -12.31 -13.84 6.22
N ILE A 10 -11.01 -14.09 6.05
CA ILE A 10 -10.09 -14.47 7.12
C ILE A 10 -8.78 -13.70 6.92
N SER A 11 -8.18 -13.24 8.03
CA SER A 11 -6.84 -12.71 8.06
C SER A 11 -6.04 -13.44 9.13
N LEU A 12 -4.97 -14.10 8.71
CA LEU A 12 -4.02 -14.75 9.60
C LEU A 12 -2.91 -13.76 9.94
N MET A 13 -2.68 -13.54 11.23
CA MET A 13 -1.73 -12.57 11.75
C MET A 13 -0.80 -13.23 12.77
N GLY A 14 0.45 -12.78 12.82
CA GLY A 14 1.45 -13.18 13.82
C GLY A 14 2.42 -14.27 13.35
N PRO A 15 3.50 -14.48 14.12
CA PRO A 15 4.59 -15.37 13.75
C PRO A 15 4.14 -16.81 13.48
N GLY A 16 4.58 -17.37 12.34
CA GLY A 16 4.26 -18.74 11.94
C GLY A 16 2.83 -18.94 11.44
N CYS A 17 2.01 -17.89 11.28
CA CYS A 17 0.61 -18.01 10.89
C CYS A 17 0.45 -18.56 9.46
N VAL A 18 1.44 -18.44 8.60
CA VAL A 18 1.45 -18.98 7.23
C VAL A 18 1.20 -20.49 7.22
N LYS A 19 1.59 -21.21 8.25
CA LYS A 19 1.39 -22.67 8.36
C LYS A 19 -0.09 -23.10 8.32
N LYS A 20 -1.01 -22.19 8.63
CA LYS A 20 -2.45 -22.45 8.61
C LYS A 20 -3.09 -22.41 7.21
N ILE A 21 -2.37 -21.94 6.18
CA ILE A 21 -2.94 -21.85 4.83
C ILE A 21 -3.34 -23.20 4.25
N ALA A 22 -2.61 -24.27 4.58
CA ALA A 22 -2.90 -25.61 4.08
C ALA A 22 -4.28 -26.11 4.54
N GLU A 23 -4.65 -25.86 5.80
CA GLU A 23 -5.97 -26.17 6.35
C GLU A 23 -7.06 -25.36 5.63
N GLU A 24 -6.85 -24.06 5.41
CA GLU A 24 -7.79 -23.20 4.71
C GLU A 24 -8.00 -23.61 3.25
N ILE A 25 -6.94 -23.99 2.55
CA ILE A 25 -6.99 -24.49 1.17
C ILE A 25 -7.79 -25.80 1.11
N THR A 26 -7.44 -26.75 1.97
CA THR A 26 -8.04 -28.09 1.98
C THR A 26 -9.52 -28.04 2.37
N SER A 27 -9.88 -27.24 3.39
CA SER A 27 -11.27 -27.10 3.84
C SER A 27 -12.20 -26.53 2.77
N ARG A 28 -11.66 -25.75 1.83
CA ARG A 28 -12.39 -25.17 0.69
C ARG A 28 -12.40 -26.06 -0.54
N GLY A 29 -11.71 -27.21 -0.50
CA GLY A 29 -11.62 -28.13 -1.64
C GLY A 29 -10.79 -27.60 -2.81
N LEU A 30 -9.93 -26.60 -2.59
CA LEU A 30 -9.02 -26.06 -3.58
C LEU A 30 -7.86 -27.05 -3.85
N LYS A 31 -7.43 -27.19 -5.10
CA LYS A 31 -6.55 -28.29 -5.49
C LYS A 31 -5.22 -27.84 -6.07
N LYS A 32 -5.21 -26.84 -6.97
CA LYS A 32 -4.02 -26.45 -7.72
C LYS A 32 -3.86 -24.94 -7.79
N ALA A 33 -2.81 -24.42 -7.18
CA ALA A 33 -2.52 -22.99 -7.12
C ALA A 33 -1.74 -22.49 -8.34
N LEU A 34 -2.04 -21.28 -8.81
CA LEU A 34 -1.04 -20.43 -9.45
C LEU A 34 -0.39 -19.55 -8.39
N ILE A 35 0.91 -19.72 -8.13
CA ILE A 35 1.65 -18.86 -7.19
C ILE A 35 2.27 -17.69 -7.97
N VAL A 36 1.72 -16.48 -7.77
CA VAL A 36 2.18 -15.25 -8.39
C VAL A 36 3.19 -14.56 -7.48
N CYS A 37 4.42 -14.37 -7.93
CA CYS A 37 5.49 -13.76 -7.14
C CYS A 37 6.50 -13.02 -8.03
N GLY A 38 7.43 -12.32 -7.40
CA GLY A 38 8.57 -11.72 -8.08
C GLY A 38 9.68 -12.74 -8.37
N LYS A 39 10.47 -12.51 -9.41
CA LYS A 39 11.59 -13.39 -9.80
C LYS A 39 12.64 -13.58 -8.70
N ARG A 40 12.84 -12.58 -7.84
CA ARG A 40 13.76 -12.68 -6.70
C ARG A 40 13.12 -13.46 -5.56
N SER A 41 11.89 -13.13 -5.21
CA SER A 41 11.15 -13.77 -4.10
C SER A 41 10.97 -15.27 -4.34
N SER A 42 10.76 -15.71 -5.60
CA SER A 42 10.62 -17.15 -5.94
C SER A 42 11.86 -18.02 -5.65
N LYS A 43 12.97 -17.40 -5.23
CA LYS A 43 14.24 -18.07 -4.92
C LYS A 43 14.63 -17.96 -3.44
N SER A 44 13.81 -17.33 -2.62
CA SER A 44 14.11 -17.18 -1.19
C SER A 44 13.79 -18.45 -0.40
N GLU A 45 14.44 -18.61 0.74
CA GLU A 45 14.18 -19.73 1.65
C GLU A 45 12.77 -19.66 2.25
N GLU A 46 12.28 -18.46 2.51
CA GLU A 46 10.92 -18.22 3.01
C GLU A 46 9.88 -18.69 1.98
N PHE A 47 10.09 -18.41 0.69
CA PHE A 47 9.23 -18.90 -0.39
C PHE A 47 9.27 -20.41 -0.47
N LYS A 48 10.48 -20.99 -0.36
CA LYS A 48 10.66 -22.45 -0.32
C LYS A 48 9.86 -23.06 0.83
N GLY A 49 9.88 -22.45 2.02
CA GLY A 49 9.08 -22.91 3.14
C GLY A 49 7.56 -22.95 2.83
N VAL A 50 7.06 -21.99 2.05
CA VAL A 50 5.66 -22.00 1.62
C VAL A 50 5.38 -23.13 0.62
N THR A 51 6.28 -23.35 -0.35
CA THR A 51 6.10 -24.45 -1.33
C THR A 51 6.25 -25.82 -0.67
N ASP A 52 7.20 -26.01 0.24
CA ASP A 52 7.33 -27.25 1.02
C ASP A 52 6.03 -27.54 1.82
N LEU A 53 5.44 -26.52 2.43
CA LEU A 53 4.15 -26.65 3.15
C LEU A 53 3.02 -27.13 2.22
N LEU A 54 2.96 -26.63 0.97
CA LEU A 54 1.96 -27.09 0.00
C LEU A 54 2.19 -28.53 -0.41
N GLU A 55 3.45 -28.92 -0.67
CA GLU A 55 3.84 -30.27 -1.04
C GLU A 55 3.52 -31.29 0.08
N GLU A 56 3.84 -30.97 1.34
CA GLU A 56 3.54 -31.79 2.52
C GLU A 56 2.05 -32.05 2.68
N ASN A 57 1.20 -31.13 2.20
CA ASN A 57 -0.26 -31.24 2.28
C ASN A 57 -0.92 -31.70 0.96
N ASN A 58 -0.13 -32.18 -0.01
CA ASN A 58 -0.59 -32.64 -1.34
C ASN A 58 -1.42 -31.59 -2.09
N ILE A 59 -1.01 -30.31 -2.03
CA ILE A 59 -1.60 -29.21 -2.76
C ILE A 59 -0.72 -28.93 -3.97
N ASP A 60 -1.24 -29.13 -5.17
CA ASP A 60 -0.51 -28.89 -6.40
C ASP A 60 -0.33 -27.40 -6.66
N TYR A 61 0.76 -27.01 -7.31
CA TYR A 61 1.00 -25.63 -7.68
C TYR A 61 1.84 -25.46 -8.94
N VAL A 62 1.72 -24.28 -9.55
CA VAL A 62 2.61 -23.77 -10.59
C VAL A 62 3.11 -22.40 -10.17
N VAL A 63 4.40 -22.13 -10.29
CA VAL A 63 5.00 -20.83 -9.94
C VAL A 63 5.03 -19.92 -11.17
N TYR A 64 4.44 -18.72 -11.05
CA TYR A 64 4.55 -17.65 -12.01
C TYR A 64 5.39 -16.49 -11.43
N PRO A 65 6.70 -16.43 -11.72
CA PRO A 65 7.59 -15.39 -11.22
C PRO A 65 7.61 -14.14 -12.10
N GLY A 66 6.51 -13.87 -12.80
CA GLY A 66 6.36 -12.79 -13.78
C GLY A 66 5.86 -11.46 -13.20
N SER A 67 5.59 -11.38 -11.88
CA SER A 67 5.27 -10.10 -11.27
C SER A 67 6.54 -9.25 -11.16
N ILE A 68 6.49 -8.06 -11.75
CA ILE A 68 7.55 -7.05 -11.70
C ILE A 68 7.12 -5.87 -10.80
N PRO A 69 8.05 -5.04 -10.31
CA PRO A 69 7.68 -3.76 -9.70
C PRO A 69 6.81 -2.95 -10.67
N ASN A 70 5.68 -2.43 -10.17
CA ASN A 70 4.63 -1.83 -11.01
C ASN A 70 4.11 -2.81 -12.07
N PRO A 71 3.30 -3.83 -11.68
CA PRO A 71 2.87 -4.88 -12.60
C PRO A 71 2.14 -4.31 -13.81
N THR A 72 2.38 -4.91 -14.97
CA THR A 72 1.86 -4.41 -16.26
C THR A 72 0.67 -5.22 -16.74
N VAL A 73 -0.07 -4.67 -17.72
CA VAL A 73 -1.11 -5.41 -18.44
C VAL A 73 -0.55 -6.73 -18.96
N LYS A 74 0.65 -6.69 -19.54
CA LYS A 74 1.30 -7.89 -20.07
C LYS A 74 1.55 -8.92 -18.97
N SER A 75 2.08 -8.52 -17.81
CA SER A 75 2.35 -9.46 -16.71
C SER A 75 1.07 -10.13 -16.18
N VAL A 76 -0.05 -9.41 -16.17
CA VAL A 76 -1.35 -10.00 -15.80
C VAL A 76 -1.81 -10.99 -16.86
N MET A 77 -1.79 -10.61 -18.14
CA MET A 77 -2.32 -11.46 -19.20
C MET A 77 -1.48 -12.73 -19.43
N ASP A 78 -0.15 -12.64 -19.34
CA ASP A 78 0.74 -13.82 -19.35
C ASP A 78 0.41 -14.79 -18.19
N GLY A 79 0.13 -14.24 -16.98
CA GLY A 79 -0.27 -15.04 -15.84
C GLY A 79 -1.62 -15.74 -16.03
N VAL A 80 -2.58 -15.09 -16.70
CA VAL A 80 -3.88 -15.69 -17.05
C VAL A 80 -3.71 -16.88 -18.01
N GLU A 81 -2.80 -16.79 -18.97
CA GLU A 81 -2.49 -17.89 -19.90
C GLU A 81 -1.92 -19.09 -19.13
N ILE A 82 -0.90 -18.88 -18.30
CA ILE A 82 -0.28 -19.93 -17.49
C ILE A 82 -1.31 -20.59 -16.53
N LEU A 83 -2.18 -19.78 -15.90
CA LEU A 83 -3.24 -20.29 -15.05
C LEU A 83 -4.16 -21.26 -15.79
N LYS A 84 -4.59 -20.89 -17.02
CA LYS A 84 -5.49 -21.69 -17.85
C LYS A 84 -4.81 -22.96 -18.41
N GLU A 85 -3.58 -22.83 -18.89
CA GLU A 85 -2.81 -23.96 -19.43
C GLU A 85 -2.54 -25.05 -18.40
N ASN A 86 -2.52 -24.68 -17.12
CA ASN A 86 -2.24 -25.60 -16.03
C ASN A 86 -3.48 -25.99 -15.22
N ASP A 87 -4.69 -25.59 -15.63
CA ASP A 87 -5.95 -25.86 -14.92
C ASP A 87 -5.89 -25.50 -13.44
N CYS A 88 -5.28 -24.35 -13.09
CA CYS A 88 -5.28 -23.87 -11.70
C CYS A 88 -6.66 -23.36 -11.29
N ASP A 89 -7.14 -23.78 -10.11
CA ASP A 89 -8.48 -23.44 -9.60
C ASP A 89 -8.47 -22.33 -8.54
N PHE A 90 -7.28 -21.88 -8.10
CA PHE A 90 -7.11 -20.74 -7.23
C PHE A 90 -5.73 -20.06 -7.44
N VAL A 91 -5.56 -18.90 -6.83
CA VAL A 91 -4.33 -18.11 -6.91
C VAL A 91 -3.75 -17.91 -5.52
N ILE A 92 -2.43 -18.00 -5.39
CA ILE A 92 -1.66 -17.51 -4.23
C ILE A 92 -0.82 -16.35 -4.71
N SER A 93 -0.89 -15.20 -4.08
CA SER A 93 0.08 -14.13 -4.26
C SER A 93 1.10 -14.16 -3.13
N TYR A 94 2.40 -14.10 -3.47
CA TYR A 94 3.49 -14.10 -2.51
C TYR A 94 4.41 -12.90 -2.75
N GLY A 95 4.45 -11.98 -1.80
CA GLY A 95 5.28 -10.77 -1.86
C GLY A 95 4.61 -9.56 -1.26
N GLY A 96 5.00 -8.36 -1.71
CA GLY A 96 4.35 -7.11 -1.36
C GLY A 96 3.26 -6.69 -2.36
N GLY A 97 2.99 -5.39 -2.49
CA GLY A 97 1.91 -4.85 -3.31
C GLY A 97 1.89 -5.35 -4.76
N SER A 98 3.03 -5.33 -5.46
CA SER A 98 3.07 -5.69 -6.88
C SER A 98 2.64 -7.14 -7.18
N PRO A 99 3.10 -8.18 -6.49
CA PRO A 99 2.56 -9.54 -6.63
C PRO A 99 1.08 -9.65 -6.29
N HIS A 100 0.60 -8.92 -5.27
CA HIS A 100 -0.81 -8.93 -4.89
C HIS A 100 -1.68 -8.31 -5.99
N ASP A 101 -1.30 -7.15 -6.50
CA ASP A 101 -2.02 -6.46 -7.58
C ASP A 101 -2.04 -7.29 -8.87
N CYS A 102 -0.90 -7.88 -9.26
CA CYS A 102 -0.82 -8.78 -10.40
C CYS A 102 -1.76 -10.00 -10.24
N ALA A 103 -1.72 -10.64 -9.07
CA ALA A 103 -2.54 -11.80 -8.76
C ALA A 103 -4.04 -11.50 -8.76
N LYS A 104 -4.46 -10.34 -8.21
CA LYS A 104 -5.83 -9.84 -8.28
C LYS A 104 -6.28 -9.69 -9.72
N GLY A 105 -5.45 -9.06 -10.58
CA GLY A 105 -5.73 -8.94 -12.00
C GLY A 105 -5.90 -10.28 -12.69
N ILE A 106 -4.99 -11.23 -12.45
CA ILE A 106 -5.05 -12.60 -12.99
C ILE A 106 -6.34 -13.30 -12.56
N ALA A 107 -6.60 -13.32 -11.25
CA ALA A 107 -7.77 -13.98 -10.68
C ALA A 107 -9.10 -13.38 -11.20
N LEU A 108 -9.15 -12.06 -11.40
CA LEU A 108 -10.32 -11.36 -11.91
C LEU A 108 -10.58 -11.69 -13.38
N VAL A 109 -9.56 -11.60 -14.25
CA VAL A 109 -9.68 -11.92 -15.68
C VAL A 109 -9.99 -13.40 -15.89
N ALA A 110 -9.44 -14.28 -15.07
CA ALA A 110 -9.71 -15.72 -15.17
C ALA A 110 -11.20 -16.07 -15.08
N THR A 111 -11.98 -15.36 -14.25
CA THR A 111 -13.42 -15.60 -14.08
C THR A 111 -14.29 -14.73 -14.96
N ASN A 112 -13.87 -13.52 -15.27
CA ASN A 112 -14.69 -12.53 -15.98
C ASN A 112 -14.36 -12.45 -17.48
N GLY A 113 -13.17 -12.92 -17.91
CA GLY A 113 -12.72 -12.88 -19.30
C GLY A 113 -12.18 -11.52 -19.72
N GLY A 114 -12.02 -11.31 -21.02
CA GLY A 114 -11.54 -10.04 -21.59
C GLY A 114 -10.07 -9.75 -21.30
N ASN A 115 -9.75 -8.47 -21.19
CA ASN A 115 -8.43 -7.94 -20.86
C ASN A 115 -8.49 -7.17 -19.54
N ILE A 116 -7.41 -7.14 -18.76
CA ILE A 116 -7.41 -6.40 -17.49
C ILE A 116 -7.70 -4.90 -17.65
N LYS A 117 -7.44 -4.32 -18.82
CA LYS A 117 -7.80 -2.94 -19.16
C LYS A 117 -9.33 -2.68 -19.10
N ASP A 118 -10.15 -3.71 -19.33
CA ASP A 118 -11.60 -3.59 -19.33
C ASP A 118 -12.16 -3.32 -17.93
N TYR A 119 -11.36 -3.54 -16.89
CA TYR A 119 -11.74 -3.42 -15.48
C TYR A 119 -11.24 -2.12 -14.81
N GLU A 120 -10.60 -1.23 -15.56
CA GLU A 120 -10.19 0.09 -15.04
C GLU A 120 -11.38 0.87 -14.49
N GLY A 121 -11.25 1.38 -13.27
CA GLY A 121 -12.29 2.15 -12.58
C GLY A 121 -13.00 1.38 -11.48
N ILE A 122 -14.24 1.72 -11.17
CA ILE A 122 -14.96 1.25 -9.98
C ILE A 122 -15.99 0.18 -10.35
N ASN A 123 -15.92 -1.00 -9.70
CA ASN A 123 -16.88 -2.11 -9.80
C ASN A 123 -17.25 -2.48 -11.25
N LYS A 124 -16.24 -2.73 -12.06
CA LYS A 124 -16.43 -3.11 -13.49
C LYS A 124 -16.61 -4.61 -13.70
N SER A 125 -16.24 -5.44 -12.72
CA SER A 125 -16.43 -6.88 -12.83
C SER A 125 -17.87 -7.32 -12.59
N SER A 126 -18.27 -8.42 -13.23
CA SER A 126 -19.61 -9.00 -13.08
C SER A 126 -19.65 -10.20 -12.12
N LYS A 127 -18.50 -10.81 -11.86
CA LYS A 127 -18.34 -12.01 -11.03
C LYS A 127 -17.16 -11.85 -10.07
N PRO A 128 -17.19 -12.52 -8.90
CA PRO A 128 -16.01 -12.64 -8.06
C PRO A 128 -14.82 -13.21 -8.82
N GLN A 129 -13.63 -12.79 -8.43
CA GLN A 129 -12.37 -13.38 -8.91
C GLN A 129 -12.27 -14.87 -8.49
N LEU A 130 -11.31 -15.61 -9.08
CA LEU A 130 -10.92 -16.91 -8.51
C LEU A 130 -10.52 -16.73 -7.04
N PRO A 131 -10.69 -17.78 -6.19
CA PRO A 131 -10.21 -17.72 -4.82
C PRO A 131 -8.74 -17.25 -4.80
N LEU A 132 -8.47 -16.18 -4.06
CA LEU A 132 -7.13 -15.60 -3.92
C LEU A 132 -6.71 -15.65 -2.45
N ILE A 133 -5.55 -16.24 -2.20
CA ILE A 133 -4.85 -16.22 -0.91
C ILE A 133 -3.65 -15.29 -1.07
N SER A 134 -3.56 -14.24 -0.25
CA SER A 134 -2.48 -13.26 -0.34
C SER A 134 -1.52 -13.43 0.83
N ILE A 135 -0.29 -13.87 0.56
CA ILE A 135 0.79 -14.03 1.54
C ILE A 135 1.69 -12.80 1.43
N ASN A 136 1.54 -11.90 2.38
CA ASN A 136 2.25 -10.63 2.41
C ASN A 136 3.66 -10.78 3.00
N THR A 137 4.63 -10.10 2.41
CA THR A 137 6.04 -10.09 2.85
C THR A 137 6.57 -8.68 3.09
N THR A 138 5.70 -7.66 3.11
CA THR A 138 6.07 -6.26 3.37
C THR A 138 5.07 -5.63 4.33
N ALA A 139 5.52 -4.67 5.14
CA ALA A 139 4.64 -3.95 6.06
C ALA A 139 4.40 -2.53 5.53
N GLY A 140 3.50 -2.37 4.54
CA GLY A 140 3.27 -1.06 3.93
C GLY A 140 1.99 -0.91 3.12
N THR A 141 1.82 -1.69 2.06
CA THR A 141 0.80 -1.43 1.02
C THR A 141 -0.61 -1.88 1.39
N ALA A 142 -0.74 -2.84 2.30
CA ALA A 142 -1.98 -3.53 2.64
C ALA A 142 -2.74 -4.11 1.42
N SER A 143 -2.05 -4.33 0.28
CA SER A 143 -2.72 -4.84 -0.91
C SER A 143 -3.31 -6.23 -0.68
N GLU A 144 -2.76 -7.05 0.23
CA GLU A 144 -3.29 -8.38 0.59
C GLU A 144 -4.71 -8.34 1.14
N MET A 145 -5.23 -7.15 1.52
CA MET A 145 -6.55 -7.06 2.14
C MET A 145 -7.51 -6.09 1.45
N THR A 146 -7.06 -5.36 0.42
CA THR A 146 -7.81 -4.24 -0.17
C THR A 146 -8.61 -4.63 -1.42
N VAL A 147 -9.57 -3.75 -1.78
CA VAL A 147 -10.35 -3.78 -3.03
C VAL A 147 -9.59 -3.16 -4.22
N PHE A 148 -8.32 -2.81 -4.05
CA PHE A 148 -7.51 -2.12 -5.06
C PHE A 148 -6.57 -3.09 -5.76
N SER A 149 -6.37 -2.90 -7.07
CA SER A 149 -5.30 -3.50 -7.87
C SER A 149 -4.79 -2.44 -8.84
N ILE A 150 -3.51 -2.11 -8.74
CA ILE A 150 -2.88 -1.06 -9.55
C ILE A 150 -2.02 -1.71 -10.63
N ILE A 151 -2.44 -1.56 -11.88
CA ILE A 151 -1.79 -2.17 -13.05
C ILE A 151 -1.33 -1.08 -14.02
N THR A 152 -0.08 -1.17 -14.46
CA THR A 152 0.49 -0.23 -15.41
C THR A 152 0.04 -0.58 -16.84
N ASP A 153 -0.61 0.36 -17.51
CA ASP A 153 -0.82 0.31 -18.95
C ASP A 153 0.42 0.88 -19.64
N GLU A 154 1.21 -0.02 -20.23
CA GLU A 154 2.48 0.34 -20.87
C GLU A 154 2.27 1.16 -22.15
N GLU A 155 1.13 1.02 -22.83
CA GLU A 155 0.82 1.77 -24.06
C GLU A 155 0.44 3.22 -23.76
N ARG A 156 -0.34 3.43 -22.68
CA ARG A 156 -0.78 4.77 -22.28
C ARG A 156 0.18 5.43 -21.29
N HIS A 157 1.16 4.70 -20.75
CA HIS A 157 2.06 5.14 -19.68
C HIS A 157 1.33 5.63 -18.43
N VAL A 158 0.25 4.93 -18.04
CA VAL A 158 -0.55 5.27 -16.86
C VAL A 158 -0.69 4.09 -15.91
N LYS A 159 -0.83 4.40 -14.62
CA LYS A 159 -1.24 3.43 -13.60
C LYS A 159 -2.77 3.38 -13.56
N MET A 160 -3.33 2.28 -14.05
CA MET A 160 -4.77 2.02 -13.96
C MET A 160 -5.13 1.59 -12.55
N ALA A 161 -6.12 2.24 -11.96
CA ALA A 161 -6.71 1.80 -10.71
C ALA A 161 -7.94 0.92 -10.99
N ILE A 162 -7.87 -0.33 -10.58
CA ILE A 162 -9.01 -1.25 -10.53
C ILE A 162 -9.49 -1.25 -9.10
N VAL A 163 -10.69 -0.75 -8.86
CA VAL A 163 -11.31 -0.62 -7.53
C VAL A 163 -12.57 -1.47 -7.54
N ASP A 164 -12.46 -2.71 -7.09
CA ASP A 164 -13.57 -3.64 -7.21
C ASP A 164 -13.67 -4.55 -5.98
N LYS A 165 -14.86 -4.63 -5.37
CA LYS A 165 -15.12 -5.51 -4.23
C LYS A 165 -14.78 -6.98 -4.53
N ASN A 166 -14.85 -7.37 -5.79
CA ASN A 166 -14.61 -8.73 -6.25
C ASN A 166 -13.12 -9.10 -6.36
N VAL A 167 -12.18 -8.15 -6.14
CA VAL A 167 -10.75 -8.43 -6.08
C VAL A 167 -10.22 -8.56 -4.65
N THR A 168 -11.09 -8.45 -3.64
CA THR A 168 -10.68 -8.70 -2.25
C THR A 168 -10.27 -10.16 -2.09
N PRO A 169 -9.07 -10.46 -1.56
CA PRO A 169 -8.66 -11.84 -1.28
C PRO A 169 -9.60 -12.52 -0.29
N ILE A 170 -9.76 -13.84 -0.41
CA ILE A 170 -10.53 -14.62 0.57
C ILE A 170 -9.77 -14.88 1.86
N LEU A 171 -8.43 -14.82 1.79
CA LEU A 171 -7.52 -15.03 2.91
C LEU A 171 -6.31 -14.11 2.75
N ALA A 172 -6.04 -13.29 3.75
CA ALA A 172 -4.80 -12.54 3.90
C ALA A 172 -3.91 -13.19 4.95
N VAL A 173 -2.60 -13.20 4.70
CA VAL A 173 -1.60 -13.78 5.61
C VAL A 173 -0.51 -12.76 5.84
N ASN A 174 -0.38 -12.31 7.08
CA ASN A 174 0.61 -11.35 7.55
C ASN A 174 1.49 -12.01 8.61
N ASP A 175 2.46 -12.80 8.13
CA ASP A 175 3.43 -13.50 8.95
C ASP A 175 4.72 -12.69 9.02
N PRO A 176 5.08 -12.11 10.18
CA PRO A 176 6.28 -11.29 10.31
C PRO A 176 7.57 -12.07 10.06
N GLU A 177 7.57 -13.42 10.19
CA GLU A 177 8.73 -14.25 9.84
C GLU A 177 9.07 -14.13 8.35
N LEU A 178 8.09 -13.87 7.47
CA LEU A 178 8.29 -13.66 6.03
C LEU A 178 8.76 -12.25 5.67
N MET A 179 8.78 -11.33 6.63
CA MET A 179 9.17 -9.92 6.44
C MET A 179 10.59 -9.63 6.91
N VAL A 180 11.27 -10.59 7.57
CA VAL A 180 12.60 -10.40 8.17
C VAL A 180 13.67 -10.07 7.12
N SER A 181 13.55 -10.64 5.92
CA SER A 181 14.51 -10.44 4.83
C SER A 181 14.38 -9.08 4.11
N MET A 182 13.44 -8.23 4.51
CA MET A 182 13.32 -6.88 3.92
C MET A 182 14.57 -6.04 4.22
N PRO A 183 15.21 -5.43 3.20
CA PRO A 183 16.29 -4.47 3.41
C PRO A 183 15.83 -3.26 4.25
N LYS A 184 16.76 -2.65 5.01
CA LYS A 184 16.52 -1.46 5.84
C LYS A 184 15.77 -0.34 5.08
N SER A 185 16.22 -0.02 3.87
CA SER A 185 15.59 1.02 3.04
C SER A 185 14.16 0.67 2.61
N LEU A 186 13.87 -0.61 2.34
CA LEU A 186 12.51 -1.04 2.02
C LEU A 186 11.62 -1.02 3.26
N THR A 187 12.12 -1.45 4.42
CA THR A 187 11.42 -1.37 5.70
C THR A 187 11.01 0.06 6.02
N ALA A 188 11.94 1.03 5.87
CA ALA A 188 11.68 2.45 6.08
C ALA A 188 10.62 2.98 5.11
N ALA A 189 10.79 2.72 3.81
CA ALA A 189 9.87 3.21 2.77
C ALA A 189 8.46 2.64 2.95
N THR A 190 8.32 1.33 3.22
CA THR A 190 7.00 0.70 3.39
C THR A 190 6.33 1.12 4.70
N GLY A 191 7.08 1.30 5.79
CA GLY A 191 6.54 1.80 7.05
C GLY A 191 6.02 3.24 6.93
N MET A 192 6.72 4.10 6.18
CA MET A 192 6.23 5.45 5.89
C MET A 192 5.04 5.45 4.92
N ASP A 193 4.94 4.47 4.03
CA ASP A 193 3.76 4.25 3.20
C ASP A 193 2.54 3.92 4.05
N ALA A 194 2.67 2.98 4.99
CA ALA A 194 1.62 2.66 5.97
C ALA A 194 1.22 3.89 6.83
N LEU A 195 2.18 4.71 7.27
CA LEU A 195 1.88 5.96 7.97
C LEU A 195 1.08 6.91 7.08
N THR A 196 1.47 7.03 5.82
CA THR A 196 0.76 7.89 4.86
C THR A 196 -0.68 7.41 4.66
N HIS A 197 -0.89 6.11 4.48
CA HIS A 197 -2.22 5.51 4.40
C HIS A 197 -3.10 5.88 5.61
N ALA A 198 -2.55 5.70 6.81
CA ALA A 198 -3.28 5.98 8.05
C ALA A 198 -3.60 7.47 8.22
N VAL A 199 -2.63 8.36 7.96
CA VAL A 199 -2.83 9.81 8.08
C VAL A 199 -3.84 10.32 7.05
N GLU A 200 -3.70 9.94 5.77
CA GLU A 200 -4.64 10.35 4.73
C GLU A 200 -6.05 9.82 4.99
N ALA A 201 -6.19 8.56 5.42
CA ALA A 201 -7.48 8.00 5.81
C ALA A 201 -8.11 8.76 6.99
N TYR A 202 -7.31 9.15 7.99
CA TYR A 202 -7.79 9.88 9.17
C TYR A 202 -8.31 11.28 8.82
N VAL A 203 -7.61 12.02 7.96
CA VAL A 203 -8.03 13.36 7.55
C VAL A 203 -9.05 13.36 6.41
N SER A 204 -9.30 12.22 5.76
CA SER A 204 -10.20 12.07 4.62
C SER A 204 -11.61 12.61 4.91
N THR A 205 -12.26 13.15 3.88
CA THR A 205 -13.69 13.52 3.93
C THR A 205 -14.63 12.32 3.99
N ALA A 206 -14.14 11.12 3.68
CA ALA A 206 -14.87 9.85 3.79
C ALA A 206 -14.57 9.09 5.10
N ALA A 207 -13.79 9.68 6.02
CA ALA A 207 -13.46 9.11 7.32
C ALA A 207 -14.72 8.80 8.15
N THR A 208 -14.66 7.73 8.93
CA THR A 208 -15.73 7.24 9.80
C THR A 208 -15.15 6.86 11.15
N PRO A 209 -15.96 6.73 12.22
CA PRO A 209 -15.44 6.28 13.52
C PRO A 209 -14.69 4.94 13.48
N VAL A 210 -15.02 4.03 12.54
CA VAL A 210 -14.31 2.76 12.37
C VAL A 210 -12.95 2.99 11.72
N THR A 211 -12.90 3.77 10.64
CA THR A 211 -11.62 4.07 9.95
C THR A 211 -10.72 4.93 10.83
N ASP A 212 -11.28 5.86 11.61
CA ASP A 212 -10.52 6.70 12.55
C ASP A 212 -9.85 5.86 13.64
N ALA A 213 -10.57 4.87 14.21
CA ALA A 213 -9.99 3.98 15.22
C ALA A 213 -8.83 3.11 14.65
N CYS A 214 -8.99 2.60 13.41
CA CYS A 214 -7.94 1.84 12.74
C CYS A 214 -6.74 2.73 12.41
N ALA A 215 -6.97 3.92 11.85
CA ALA A 215 -5.91 4.88 11.51
C ALA A 215 -5.13 5.34 12.75
N GLN A 216 -5.84 5.69 13.84
CA GLN A 216 -5.21 6.04 15.10
C GLN A 216 -4.26 4.94 15.56
N LYS A 217 -4.76 3.69 15.65
CA LYS A 217 -3.93 2.60 16.16
C LYS A 217 -2.76 2.27 15.25
N ALA A 218 -2.94 2.38 13.92
CA ALA A 218 -1.85 2.24 12.97
C ALA A 218 -0.75 3.29 13.20
N ILE A 219 -1.12 4.57 13.36
CA ILE A 219 -0.17 5.68 13.60
C ILE A 219 0.62 5.44 14.89
N GLU A 220 -0.05 5.05 15.99
CA GLU A 220 0.59 4.73 17.26
C GLU A 220 1.63 3.62 17.09
N LEU A 221 1.26 2.49 16.50
CA LEU A 221 2.16 1.36 16.29
C LEU A 221 3.35 1.70 15.40
N ILE A 222 3.14 2.46 14.32
CA ILE A 222 4.23 2.90 13.45
C ILE A 222 5.20 3.82 14.19
N ASN A 223 4.68 4.78 14.94
CA ASN A 223 5.53 5.67 15.74
C ASN A 223 6.40 4.91 16.75
N ASP A 224 5.83 3.89 17.39
CA ASP A 224 6.48 3.13 18.46
C ASP A 224 7.50 2.12 17.94
N HIS A 225 7.30 1.55 16.73
CA HIS A 225 8.07 0.39 16.28
C HIS A 225 8.86 0.57 14.99
N LEU A 226 8.56 1.59 14.15
CA LEU A 226 9.21 1.73 12.85
C LEU A 226 10.71 1.97 12.96
N ARG A 227 11.14 2.80 13.92
CA ARG A 227 12.58 3.05 14.15
C ARG A 227 13.31 1.76 14.54
N ASP A 228 12.74 1.01 15.46
CA ASP A 228 13.35 -0.23 15.99
C ASP A 228 13.51 -1.28 14.90
N VAL A 229 12.48 -1.48 14.07
CA VAL A 229 12.53 -2.47 12.99
C VAL A 229 13.43 -2.03 11.82
N VAL A 230 13.61 -0.72 11.61
CA VAL A 230 14.57 -0.17 10.64
C VAL A 230 16.00 -0.32 11.15
N GLU A 231 16.24 -0.16 12.46
CA GLU A 231 17.54 -0.36 13.07
C GLU A 231 17.93 -1.85 13.09
N ASP A 232 17.04 -2.70 13.59
CA ASP A 232 17.22 -4.16 13.60
C ASP A 232 16.05 -4.88 12.91
N GLY A 233 16.27 -5.25 11.65
CA GLY A 233 15.30 -6.00 10.84
C GLY A 233 14.93 -7.38 11.40
N ASN A 234 15.67 -7.93 12.38
CA ASN A 234 15.37 -9.19 13.03
C ASN A 234 14.56 -9.02 14.32
N ASN A 235 14.28 -7.80 14.73
CA ASN A 235 13.40 -7.54 15.88
C ASN A 235 11.97 -8.01 15.55
N MET A 236 11.67 -9.26 15.97
CA MET A 236 10.40 -9.91 15.63
C MET A 236 9.20 -9.20 16.25
N GLU A 237 9.34 -8.64 17.46
CA GLU A 237 8.26 -7.87 18.08
C GLU A 237 7.91 -6.64 17.26
N ALA A 238 8.92 -5.86 16.84
CA ALA A 238 8.71 -4.69 16.01
C ALA A 238 8.19 -5.08 14.60
N ARG A 239 8.64 -6.20 14.01
CA ARG A 239 8.11 -6.73 12.75
C ARG A 239 6.62 -7.06 12.85
N ASP A 240 6.24 -7.78 13.93
CA ASP A 240 4.83 -8.16 14.15
C ASP A 240 3.94 -6.93 14.34
N MET A 241 4.40 -5.97 15.15
CA MET A 241 3.66 -4.72 15.36
C MET A 241 3.53 -3.90 14.06
N MET A 242 4.56 -3.88 13.21
CA MET A 242 4.48 -3.21 11.91
C MET A 242 3.54 -3.93 10.94
N ALA A 243 3.45 -5.28 10.99
CA ALA A 243 2.47 -6.02 10.21
C ALA A 243 1.03 -5.69 10.64
N TYR A 244 0.77 -5.58 11.95
CA TYR A 244 -0.53 -5.08 12.44
C TYR A 244 -0.78 -3.63 12.04
N ALA A 245 0.22 -2.76 12.11
CA ALA A 245 0.07 -1.35 11.78
C ALA A 245 -0.31 -1.14 10.31
N GLU A 246 0.37 -1.83 9.41
CA GLU A 246 0.07 -1.82 7.98
C GLU A 246 -1.36 -2.34 7.69
N TYR A 247 -1.74 -3.47 8.30
CA TYR A 247 -3.08 -4.02 8.15
C TYR A 247 -4.17 -3.07 8.65
N LEU A 248 -3.97 -2.42 9.80
CA LEU A 248 -4.88 -1.41 10.34
C LEU A 248 -4.96 -0.17 9.44
N ALA A 249 -3.83 0.30 8.90
CA ALA A 249 -3.82 1.36 7.90
C ALA A 249 -4.62 0.96 6.66
N GLY A 250 -4.49 -0.30 6.22
CA GLY A 250 -5.29 -0.91 5.17
C GLY A 250 -6.79 -0.87 5.47
N MET A 251 -7.20 -1.29 6.65
CA MET A 251 -8.60 -1.21 7.10
C MET A 251 -9.15 0.22 7.07
N ALA A 252 -8.32 1.20 7.37
CA ALA A 252 -8.70 2.60 7.33
C ALA A 252 -8.88 3.10 5.89
N PHE A 253 -7.82 3.05 5.06
CA PHE A 253 -7.88 3.67 3.74
C PHE A 253 -8.74 2.88 2.73
N ASN A 254 -8.89 1.58 2.90
CA ASN A 254 -9.74 0.77 2.02
C ASN A 254 -11.20 1.25 1.99
N SER A 255 -11.63 1.96 3.05
CA SER A 255 -12.99 2.51 3.17
C SER A 255 -13.02 4.05 3.19
N ALA A 256 -11.99 4.71 3.74
CA ALA A 256 -11.90 6.17 3.78
C ALA A 256 -11.21 6.76 2.54
N SER A 257 -10.60 5.93 1.69
CA SER A 257 -9.77 6.37 0.56
C SER A 257 -8.55 7.21 1.02
N LEU A 258 -7.90 7.90 0.12
CA LEU A 258 -6.61 8.57 0.28
C LEU A 258 -6.71 10.08 -0.02
N GLY A 259 -5.59 10.70 -0.33
CA GLY A 259 -5.51 12.13 -0.61
C GLY A 259 -4.43 12.51 -1.63
N TYR A 260 -3.96 13.77 -1.55
CA TYR A 260 -2.99 14.29 -2.52
C TYR A 260 -1.58 13.77 -2.30
N VAL A 261 -1.23 13.16 -1.16
CA VAL A 261 0.07 12.50 -1.04
C VAL A 261 0.16 11.39 -2.08
N HIS A 262 -0.80 10.46 -2.08
CA HIS A 262 -0.86 9.37 -3.05
C HIS A 262 -1.09 9.88 -4.47
N ALA A 263 -2.00 10.83 -4.66
CA ALA A 263 -2.26 11.38 -5.99
C ALA A 263 -1.00 11.96 -6.67
N ILE A 264 -0.13 12.62 -5.92
CA ILE A 264 1.13 13.16 -6.43
C ILE A 264 2.21 12.07 -6.54
N ALA A 265 2.33 11.19 -5.54
CA ALA A 265 3.29 10.09 -5.54
C ALA A 265 3.10 9.12 -6.72
N HIS A 266 1.85 8.87 -7.14
CA HIS A 266 1.55 8.08 -8.33
C HIS A 266 2.17 8.69 -9.59
N GLN A 267 2.18 10.02 -9.71
CA GLN A 267 2.77 10.69 -10.86
C GLN A 267 4.29 10.58 -10.85
N LEU A 268 4.91 10.74 -9.68
CA LEU A 268 6.36 10.55 -9.53
C LEU A 268 6.77 9.09 -9.84
N GLY A 269 5.99 8.14 -9.38
CA GLY A 269 6.19 6.73 -9.70
C GLY A 269 6.01 6.42 -11.19
N GLY A 270 4.98 6.98 -11.84
CA GLY A 270 4.69 6.77 -13.25
C GLY A 270 5.68 7.47 -14.19
N PHE A 271 6.05 8.71 -13.88
CA PHE A 271 6.89 9.54 -14.75
C PHE A 271 8.39 9.27 -14.57
N TYR A 272 8.85 9.10 -13.32
CA TYR A 272 10.27 8.93 -12.98
C TYR A 272 10.64 7.51 -12.55
N ASN A 273 9.64 6.60 -12.43
CA ASN A 273 9.82 5.25 -11.88
C ASN A 273 10.43 5.25 -10.44
N LEU A 274 10.07 6.24 -9.63
CA LEU A 274 10.55 6.38 -8.26
C LEU A 274 9.86 5.37 -7.30
N PRO A 275 10.55 4.98 -6.22
CA PRO A 275 9.97 4.10 -5.21
C PRO A 275 8.77 4.77 -4.51
N HIS A 276 7.61 4.12 -4.54
CA HIS A 276 6.33 4.68 -4.08
C HIS A 276 6.37 5.17 -2.62
N GLY A 277 6.80 4.31 -1.69
CA GLY A 277 6.85 4.67 -0.26
C GLY A 277 7.83 5.81 0.05
N VAL A 278 8.91 5.96 -0.72
CA VAL A 278 9.83 7.10 -0.59
C VAL A 278 9.15 8.40 -1.05
N CYS A 279 8.43 8.36 -2.17
CA CYS A 279 7.67 9.51 -2.64
C CYS A 279 6.59 9.93 -1.63
N ASN A 280 5.85 8.96 -1.08
CA ASN A 280 4.85 9.21 -0.05
C ASN A 280 5.48 9.83 1.21
N ALA A 281 6.61 9.31 1.68
CA ALA A 281 7.30 9.82 2.86
C ALA A 281 7.74 11.30 2.71
N ILE A 282 8.27 11.67 1.54
CA ILE A 282 8.71 13.04 1.25
C ILE A 282 7.50 13.99 1.11
N LEU A 283 6.43 13.52 0.46
CA LEU A 283 5.24 14.33 0.20
C LEU A 283 4.33 14.49 1.42
N LEU A 284 4.30 13.51 2.33
CA LEU A 284 3.37 13.49 3.46
C LEU A 284 3.39 14.78 4.27
N PRO A 285 4.52 15.27 4.81
CA PRO A 285 4.53 16.50 5.59
C PRO A 285 4.10 17.71 4.76
N GLU A 286 4.45 17.77 3.49
CA GLU A 286 4.18 18.93 2.62
C GLU A 286 2.71 19.04 2.21
N VAL A 287 2.04 17.91 2.02
CA VAL A 287 0.59 17.86 1.80
C VAL A 287 -0.14 18.19 3.09
N GLN A 288 0.37 17.76 4.27
CA GLN A 288 -0.27 18.12 5.54
C GLN A 288 -0.09 19.62 5.87
N VAL A 289 0.96 20.29 5.41
CA VAL A 289 1.03 21.77 5.43
C VAL A 289 -0.15 22.39 4.69
N PHE A 290 -0.46 21.89 3.49
CA PHE A 290 -1.62 22.34 2.71
C PHE A 290 -2.95 22.03 3.40
N ASN A 291 -3.12 20.80 3.90
CA ASN A 291 -4.33 20.33 4.55
C ASN A 291 -4.59 21.05 5.90
N SER A 292 -3.54 21.50 6.60
CA SER A 292 -3.65 22.16 7.92
C SER A 292 -4.54 23.41 7.90
N THR A 293 -4.74 23.99 6.74
CA THR A 293 -5.64 25.16 6.57
C THR A 293 -7.11 24.85 6.88
N VAL A 294 -7.52 23.58 6.83
CA VAL A 294 -8.93 23.15 7.03
C VAL A 294 -9.10 22.00 8.03
N CYS A 295 -8.04 21.28 8.39
CA CYS A 295 -8.13 20.11 9.28
C CYS A 295 -7.10 20.12 10.43
N SER A 296 -6.71 21.31 10.93
CA SER A 296 -5.72 21.47 12.00
C SER A 296 -6.05 20.65 13.25
N ALA A 297 -7.31 20.55 13.65
CA ALA A 297 -7.76 19.74 14.79
C ALA A 297 -7.43 18.25 14.60
N LYS A 298 -7.70 17.67 13.42
CA LYS A 298 -7.37 16.27 13.12
C LYS A 298 -5.86 16.05 13.08
N LEU A 299 -5.09 17.00 12.56
CA LEU A 299 -3.62 16.91 12.56
C LEU A 299 -3.03 17.01 13.97
N LYS A 300 -3.65 17.78 14.88
CA LYS A 300 -3.30 17.78 16.30
C LYS A 300 -3.52 16.42 16.95
N ASP A 301 -4.62 15.73 16.59
CA ASP A 301 -4.86 14.34 17.02
C ASP A 301 -3.75 13.41 16.48
N VAL A 302 -3.37 13.53 15.21
CA VAL A 302 -2.25 12.76 14.64
C VAL A 302 -0.95 13.02 15.40
N ALA A 303 -0.62 14.27 15.74
CA ALA A 303 0.53 14.60 16.58
C ALA A 303 0.49 13.87 17.93
N LYS A 304 -0.68 13.84 18.57
CA LYS A 304 -0.90 13.11 19.82
C LYS A 304 -0.67 11.60 19.64
N PHE A 305 -1.19 10.98 18.57
CA PHE A 305 -0.99 9.56 18.27
C PHE A 305 0.49 9.23 18.02
N MET A 306 1.26 10.19 17.51
CA MET A 306 2.72 10.11 17.38
C MET A 306 3.50 10.52 18.65
N GLY A 307 2.84 10.55 19.81
CA GLY A 307 3.48 10.74 21.12
C GLY A 307 3.76 12.19 21.50
N VAL A 308 3.27 13.19 20.77
CA VAL A 308 3.45 14.60 21.11
C VAL A 308 2.46 14.99 22.20
N GLU A 309 2.91 15.72 23.24
CA GLU A 309 2.05 16.28 24.28
C GLU A 309 1.29 17.52 23.74
N THR A 310 0.05 17.32 23.33
CA THR A 310 -0.76 18.37 22.66
C THR A 310 -1.76 19.09 23.54
N LYS A 311 -1.84 18.74 24.82
CA LYS A 311 -2.90 19.21 25.74
C LYS A 311 -3.05 20.74 25.82
N ASN A 312 -1.94 21.46 25.77
CA ASN A 312 -1.93 22.93 25.91
C ASN A 312 -1.69 23.64 24.56
N MET A 313 -1.74 22.96 23.45
CA MET A 313 -1.55 23.52 22.10
C MET A 313 -2.90 23.95 21.52
N SER A 314 -2.90 25.04 20.75
CA SER A 314 -4.00 25.30 19.81
C SER A 314 -4.04 24.21 18.71
N ASP A 315 -5.07 24.20 17.90
CA ASP A 315 -5.16 23.22 16.80
C ASP A 315 -4.09 23.50 15.74
N GLU A 316 -3.77 24.76 15.49
CA GLU A 316 -2.71 25.18 14.57
C GLU A 316 -1.31 24.81 15.08
N GLU A 317 -1.07 24.97 16.39
CA GLU A 317 0.19 24.54 17.04
C GLU A 317 0.32 23.01 16.98
N GLY A 318 -0.75 22.29 17.24
CA GLY A 318 -0.80 20.84 17.12
C GLY A 318 -0.55 20.34 15.69
N ALA A 319 -1.14 21.01 14.70
CA ALA A 319 -0.90 20.68 13.29
C ALA A 319 0.56 20.89 12.88
N LYS A 320 1.21 21.97 13.34
CA LYS A 320 2.64 22.20 13.13
C LYS A 320 3.48 21.10 13.78
N ALA A 321 3.16 20.75 15.03
CA ALA A 321 3.85 19.65 15.73
C ALA A 321 3.70 18.30 15.02
N CYS A 322 2.54 18.05 14.41
CA CYS A 322 2.31 16.87 13.56
C CYS A 322 3.29 16.83 12.37
N ILE A 323 3.40 17.92 11.64
CA ILE A 323 4.29 18.02 10.48
C ILE A 323 5.75 17.83 10.90
N GLU A 324 6.15 18.42 12.02
CA GLU A 324 7.51 18.30 12.55
C GLU A 324 7.84 16.85 12.99
N VAL A 325 6.93 16.17 13.70
CA VAL A 325 7.17 14.79 14.14
C VAL A 325 7.22 13.81 12.97
N ILE A 326 6.43 14.03 11.91
CA ILE A 326 6.52 13.24 10.67
C ILE A 326 7.87 13.44 9.99
N ARG A 327 8.33 14.70 9.83
CA ARG A 327 9.66 15.00 9.26
C ARG A 327 10.78 14.38 10.09
N LYS A 328 10.65 14.45 11.41
CA LYS A 328 11.62 13.83 12.31
C LYS A 328 11.68 12.32 12.12
N LEU A 329 10.54 11.63 12.08
CA LEU A 329 10.49 10.20 11.84
C LEU A 329 11.15 9.84 10.51
N SER A 330 10.84 10.56 9.41
CA SER A 330 11.47 10.34 8.10
C SER A 330 12.99 10.49 8.16
N SER A 331 13.49 11.53 8.85
CA SER A 331 14.92 11.76 9.04
C SER A 331 15.59 10.67 9.89
N ASP A 332 14.94 10.20 10.96
CA ASP A 332 15.47 9.18 11.86
C ASP A 332 15.68 7.80 11.18
N ILE A 333 14.97 7.57 10.07
CA ILE A 333 15.01 6.29 9.32
C ILE A 333 15.63 6.44 7.91
N ASP A 334 16.43 7.46 7.71
CA ASP A 334 17.20 7.72 6.48
C ASP A 334 16.34 7.86 5.19
N ILE A 335 15.14 8.42 5.28
CA ILE A 335 14.38 8.83 4.08
C ILE A 335 15.07 10.07 3.46
N PRO A 336 15.24 10.12 2.12
CA PRO A 336 15.80 11.31 1.45
C PRO A 336 15.09 12.59 1.83
N ALA A 337 15.86 13.69 1.98
CA ALA A 337 15.33 14.96 2.48
C ALA A 337 14.39 15.66 1.48
N GLY A 338 14.41 15.26 0.19
CA GLY A 338 13.52 15.86 -0.80
C GLY A 338 13.60 15.23 -2.19
N LEU A 339 12.67 15.62 -3.04
CA LEU A 339 12.52 15.10 -4.41
C LEU A 339 13.71 15.45 -5.31
N LYS A 340 14.48 16.51 -4.97
CA LYS A 340 15.69 16.89 -5.70
C LYS A 340 16.74 15.79 -5.68
N GLU A 341 16.90 15.10 -4.56
CA GLU A 341 17.84 13.96 -4.42
C GLU A 341 17.45 12.78 -5.31
N LEU A 342 16.17 12.69 -5.65
CA LEU A 342 15.61 11.64 -6.51
C LEU A 342 15.65 12.04 -8.00
N GLY A 343 16.19 13.21 -8.35
CA GLY A 343 16.32 13.68 -9.72
C GLY A 343 15.04 14.27 -10.33
N VAL A 344 14.04 14.60 -9.51
CA VAL A 344 12.82 15.29 -9.97
C VAL A 344 13.17 16.72 -10.41
N LYS A 345 12.57 17.20 -11.48
CA LYS A 345 12.84 18.47 -12.09
C LYS A 345 11.66 19.43 -12.01
N VAL A 346 11.94 20.70 -11.77
CA VAL A 346 10.91 21.76 -11.66
C VAL A 346 10.15 21.95 -12.98
N GLU A 347 10.82 21.74 -14.12
CA GLU A 347 10.22 21.83 -15.46
C GLU A 347 9.07 20.85 -15.70
N ASP A 348 9.00 19.75 -14.94
CA ASP A 348 7.97 18.74 -15.07
C ASP A 348 6.77 18.96 -14.14
N PHE A 349 6.80 19.98 -13.27
CA PHE A 349 5.74 20.22 -12.28
C PHE A 349 4.38 20.47 -12.89
N ASP A 350 4.31 21.09 -14.08
CA ASP A 350 3.04 21.35 -14.74
C ASP A 350 2.32 20.07 -15.12
N ILE A 351 3.02 19.11 -15.73
CA ILE A 351 2.43 17.83 -16.12
C ILE A 351 2.12 16.95 -14.90
N LEU A 352 3.00 16.95 -13.89
CA LEU A 352 2.76 16.21 -12.64
C LEU A 352 1.53 16.74 -11.91
N ALA A 353 1.37 18.06 -11.82
CA ALA A 353 0.21 18.70 -11.18
C ALA A 353 -1.10 18.42 -11.96
N GLU A 354 -1.08 18.55 -13.28
CA GLU A 354 -2.24 18.23 -14.11
C GLU A 354 -2.72 16.79 -13.91
N ASN A 355 -1.79 15.84 -13.87
CA ASN A 355 -2.13 14.42 -13.71
C ASN A 355 -2.56 14.08 -12.27
N ALA A 356 -1.92 14.67 -11.25
CA ALA A 356 -2.30 14.47 -9.85
C ALA A 356 -3.74 14.94 -9.56
N LEU A 357 -4.20 16.02 -10.20
CA LEU A 357 -5.57 16.50 -10.08
C LEU A 357 -6.63 15.59 -10.72
N LYS A 358 -6.20 14.69 -11.61
CA LYS A 358 -7.07 13.68 -12.23
C LYS A 358 -7.10 12.37 -11.45
N ASP A 359 -6.18 12.19 -10.51
CA ASP A 359 -6.08 10.96 -9.72
C ASP A 359 -7.24 10.85 -8.72
N ALA A 360 -7.85 9.66 -8.67
CA ALA A 360 -9.02 9.40 -7.82
C ALA A 360 -8.72 9.56 -6.32
N CYS A 361 -7.48 9.37 -5.88
CA CYS A 361 -7.07 9.57 -4.49
C CYS A 361 -7.33 10.99 -3.99
N GLY A 362 -7.19 12.00 -4.85
CA GLY A 362 -7.45 13.40 -4.51
C GLY A 362 -8.91 13.74 -4.18
N LEU A 363 -9.87 12.87 -4.55
CA LEU A 363 -11.30 13.14 -4.38
C LEU A 363 -11.74 13.25 -2.92
N THR A 364 -11.06 12.54 -2.03
CA THR A 364 -11.37 12.49 -0.59
C THR A 364 -10.43 13.32 0.28
N ASN A 365 -9.50 14.07 -0.33
CA ASN A 365 -8.66 14.99 0.41
C ASN A 365 -9.51 16.07 1.10
N PRO A 366 -9.15 16.53 2.33
CA PRO A 366 -9.95 17.49 3.10
C PRO A 366 -10.24 18.79 2.37
N ILE A 367 -9.34 19.24 1.51
CA ILE A 367 -9.48 20.43 0.68
C ILE A 367 -9.08 20.11 -0.77
N LYS A 368 -9.83 20.66 -1.73
CA LYS A 368 -9.50 20.50 -3.14
C LYS A 368 -8.34 21.41 -3.52
N ALA A 369 -7.31 20.82 -4.13
CA ALA A 369 -6.17 21.57 -4.63
C ALA A 369 -6.45 22.15 -6.02
N THR A 370 -5.87 23.32 -6.27
CA THR A 370 -5.69 23.88 -7.60
C THR A 370 -4.39 23.36 -8.22
N HIS A 371 -4.18 23.62 -9.50
CA HIS A 371 -2.92 23.30 -10.17
C HIS A 371 -1.72 23.99 -9.48
N GLN A 372 -1.89 25.24 -9.04
CA GLN A 372 -0.84 25.97 -8.34
C GLN A 372 -0.54 25.38 -6.96
N ASP A 373 -1.55 24.95 -6.21
CA ASP A 373 -1.37 24.30 -4.90
C ASP A 373 -0.49 23.05 -5.01
N VAL A 374 -0.73 22.21 -6.04
CA VAL A 374 0.09 21.00 -6.27
C VAL A 374 1.53 21.38 -6.62
N LYS A 375 1.74 22.40 -7.43
CA LYS A 375 3.09 22.92 -7.73
C LYS A 375 3.79 23.47 -6.49
N ASP A 376 3.08 24.15 -5.61
CA ASP A 376 3.60 24.67 -4.35
C ASP A 376 3.97 23.51 -3.40
N ILE A 377 3.18 22.44 -3.34
CA ILE A 377 3.51 21.21 -2.61
C ILE A 377 4.79 20.58 -3.17
N LEU A 378 4.87 20.38 -4.48
CA LEU A 378 6.07 19.86 -5.14
C LEU A 378 7.31 20.73 -4.89
N THR A 379 7.15 22.05 -4.91
CA THR A 379 8.24 23.00 -4.65
C THR A 379 8.78 22.83 -3.23
N ARG A 380 7.91 22.76 -2.21
CA ARG A 380 8.33 22.50 -0.83
C ARG A 380 9.00 21.14 -0.68
N ALA A 381 8.45 20.12 -1.36
CA ALA A 381 8.97 18.76 -1.34
C ALA A 381 10.36 18.58 -2.01
N MET A 382 10.89 19.60 -2.71
CA MET A 382 12.25 19.53 -3.28
C MET A 382 13.36 19.46 -2.23
N GLY A 383 13.10 19.75 -0.94
CA GLY A 383 14.08 19.62 0.13
C GLY A 383 14.93 20.87 0.40
N ASN A 384 14.60 22.01 -0.18
CA ASN A 384 15.29 23.28 0.06
C ASN A 384 14.58 24.14 1.14
N ALA A 385 14.10 23.54 2.22
CA ALA A 385 13.39 24.24 3.30
C ALA A 385 14.23 25.32 4.05
N THR A 386 15.49 25.53 3.69
CA THR A 386 16.38 26.55 4.27
C THR A 386 16.41 27.88 3.49
N GLU A 387 15.75 27.98 2.34
CA GLU A 387 15.76 29.20 1.52
C GLU A 387 14.40 29.95 1.42
N LEU A 388 13.36 29.46 2.14
CA LEU A 388 12.03 30.09 2.16
C LEU A 388 11.65 30.60 3.57
N ALA A 389 12.60 31.17 4.31
CA ALA A 389 12.35 31.88 5.56
C ALA A 389 12.34 33.41 5.31
#